data_87ecf1f50c0336cb972570c03aed29ef
#
_entry.id   87ecf1f50c0336cb972570c03aed29ef
#
_cell.length_a   1.000
_cell.length_b   1.000
_cell.length_c   1.000
_cell.angle_alpha   90.00
_cell.angle_beta   90.00
_cell.angle_gamma   90.00
#
_symmetry.space_group_name_H-M   'P 1'
#
loop_
_entity.id
_entity.type
_entity.pdbx_description
1 polymer ?
#
loop_
_entity_poly.entity_id
_entity_poly.type
_entity_poly.pdbx_seq_one_letter_code
_entity_poly.pdbx_strand_id
1 'polypeptide(L)'
;MRIECWLSTSLRRWFPRSEPVVLNRLKLQALRGEQVSFQACVRVSDADRATAVSIGLAGGEDLAVRLRRVGCVPVPHHNTATPRDELDGLGHIPGYVPDVLFDEQEAQVAPHEVQAFWVTVRVPEQAEPGRRELALTLQVG
;
A
#
# COMPACT_ATOMS: atom_id res chain seq x y z
N MET A 1 -0.14 6.78 21.42
CA MET A 1 -0.10 6.15 20.09
C MET A 1 -0.81 7.05 19.09
N ARG A 2 -0.18 7.41 18.00
CA ARG A 2 -0.74 8.17 16.88
C ARG A 2 -0.78 7.28 15.65
N ILE A 3 -1.90 7.28 14.95
CA ILE A 3 -2.12 6.47 13.75
C ILE A 3 -2.38 7.42 12.58
N GLU A 4 -1.63 7.23 11.51
CA GLU A 4 -1.76 7.98 10.27
C GLU A 4 -2.06 6.99 9.15
N CYS A 5 -3.18 7.18 8.45
CA CYS A 5 -3.62 6.31 7.36
C CYS A 5 -3.87 7.14 6.10
N TRP A 6 -3.51 6.57 4.96
CA TRP A 6 -3.76 7.21 3.67
C TRP A 6 -3.87 6.20 2.54
N LEU A 7 -4.45 6.64 1.43
CA LEU A 7 -4.46 5.91 0.17
C LEU A 7 -3.36 6.42 -0.76
N SER A 8 -2.93 5.58 -1.68
CA SER A 8 -1.94 5.94 -2.70
C SER A 8 -2.20 5.17 -3.99
N THR A 9 -1.78 5.74 -5.10
CA THR A 9 -1.76 5.01 -6.38
C THR A 9 -0.73 3.88 -6.34
N SER A 10 -0.85 2.94 -7.25
CA SER A 10 0.13 1.86 -7.44
C SER A 10 1.49 2.35 -7.97
N LEU A 11 1.58 3.58 -8.43
CA LEU A 11 2.78 4.14 -9.06
C LEU A 11 3.80 4.68 -8.06
N ARG A 12 3.45 4.78 -6.78
CA ARG A 12 4.34 5.27 -5.74
C ARG A 12 4.84 4.13 -4.87
N ARG A 13 6.12 4.12 -4.58
CA ARG A 13 6.73 3.20 -3.62
C ARG A 13 6.78 3.84 -2.24
N TRP A 14 6.30 3.12 -1.22
CA TRP A 14 6.27 3.57 0.16
C TRP A 14 7.34 2.85 0.96
N PHE A 15 8.47 3.50 1.16
CA PHE A 15 9.56 2.97 1.98
C PHE A 15 9.19 3.03 3.47
N PRO A 16 9.81 2.21 4.33
CA PRO A 16 9.53 2.24 5.77
C PRO A 16 9.63 3.62 6.40
N ARG A 17 10.55 4.46 5.92
CA ARG A 17 10.76 5.83 6.43
C ARG A 17 10.12 6.93 5.57
N SER A 18 9.18 6.59 4.73
CA SER A 18 8.44 7.58 3.94
C SER A 18 7.57 8.45 4.84
N GLU A 19 7.47 9.74 4.50
CA GLU A 19 6.55 10.63 5.21
C GLU A 19 5.11 10.40 4.77
N PRO A 20 4.15 10.36 5.71
CA PRO A 20 2.73 10.21 5.41
C PRO A 20 2.20 11.35 4.55
N VAL A 21 1.14 11.06 3.82
CA VAL A 21 0.39 12.07 3.08
C VAL A 21 -1.07 12.07 3.53
N VAL A 22 -1.76 13.18 3.29
CA VAL A 22 -3.20 13.28 3.61
C VAL A 22 -3.99 12.99 2.34
N LEU A 23 -4.36 11.72 2.14
CA LEU A 23 -5.21 11.28 1.04
C LEU A 23 -6.11 10.14 1.52
N ASN A 24 -7.34 10.46 1.86
CA ASN A 24 -8.32 9.49 2.38
C ASN A 24 -9.38 9.05 1.35
N ARG A 25 -9.30 9.56 0.14
CA ARG A 25 -10.15 9.17 -0.98
C ARG A 25 -9.31 9.08 -2.25
N LEU A 26 -9.50 7.99 -2.99
CA LEU A 26 -8.87 7.77 -4.29
C LEU A 26 -9.95 7.45 -5.32
N LYS A 27 -9.89 8.10 -6.47
CA LYS A 27 -10.78 7.83 -7.60
C LYS A 27 -9.98 7.15 -8.70
N LEU A 28 -10.41 5.96 -9.08
CA LEU A 28 -9.84 5.18 -10.16
C LEU A 28 -10.89 4.95 -11.24
N GLN A 29 -10.43 4.69 -12.45
CA GLN A 29 -11.26 4.29 -13.58
C GLN A 29 -10.71 2.99 -14.14
N ALA A 30 -11.60 2.08 -14.50
CA ALA A 30 -11.25 0.80 -15.10
C ALA A 30 -12.31 0.39 -16.11
N LEU A 31 -11.89 -0.33 -17.14
CA LEU A 31 -12.76 -0.95 -18.11
C LEU A 31 -13.16 -2.36 -17.66
N ARG A 32 -14.16 -2.95 -18.31
CA ARG A 32 -14.52 -4.35 -18.14
C ARG A 32 -13.33 -5.26 -18.48
N GLY A 33 -13.11 -6.29 -17.68
CA GLY A 33 -11.97 -7.21 -17.82
C GLY A 33 -10.63 -6.63 -17.35
N GLU A 34 -10.57 -5.35 -17.00
CA GLU A 34 -9.35 -4.69 -16.55
C GLU A 34 -9.07 -4.94 -15.07
N GLN A 35 -7.79 -4.85 -14.73
CA GLN A 35 -7.30 -4.90 -13.37
C GLN A 35 -6.63 -3.58 -13.02
N VAL A 36 -7.04 -2.98 -11.91
CA VAL A 36 -6.41 -1.78 -11.35
C VAL A 36 -5.91 -2.07 -9.95
N SER A 37 -4.86 -1.37 -9.54
CA SER A 37 -4.31 -1.52 -8.20
C SER A 37 -4.04 -0.16 -7.56
N PHE A 38 -4.09 -0.16 -6.23
CA PHE A 38 -3.75 0.98 -5.39
C PHE A 38 -3.25 0.50 -4.03
N GLN A 39 -2.88 1.40 -3.15
CA GLN A 39 -2.34 1.05 -1.85
C GLN A 39 -3.11 1.73 -0.73
N ALA A 40 -3.27 1.01 0.38
CA ALA A 40 -3.65 1.57 1.67
C ALA A 40 -2.44 1.51 2.59
N CYS A 41 -2.06 2.65 3.14
CA CYS A 41 -0.86 2.81 3.94
C CYS A 41 -1.20 3.21 5.36
N VAL A 42 -0.39 2.76 6.31
CA VAL A 42 -0.49 3.11 7.71
C VAL A 42 0.90 3.37 8.30
N ARG A 43 0.99 4.34 9.19
CA ARG A 43 2.13 4.57 10.09
C ARG A 43 1.61 4.66 11.52
N VAL A 44 2.27 3.96 12.43
CA VAL A 44 1.99 4.04 13.87
C VAL A 44 3.17 4.74 14.54
N SER A 45 2.88 5.86 15.20
CA SER A 45 3.86 6.66 15.95
C SER A 45 3.49 6.66 17.43
N ASP A 46 4.43 7.08 18.27
CA ASP A 46 4.25 7.14 19.73
C ASP A 46 3.82 5.78 20.34
N ALA A 47 4.41 4.70 19.79
CA ALA A 47 4.29 3.35 20.30
C ALA A 47 5.67 2.85 20.75
N ASP A 48 5.70 2.07 21.84
CA ASP A 48 6.96 1.55 22.40
C ASP A 48 7.43 0.25 21.71
N ARG A 49 6.54 -0.36 20.93
CA ARG A 49 6.78 -1.64 20.25
C ARG A 49 5.99 -1.73 18.95
N ALA A 50 6.33 -2.72 18.15
CA ALA A 50 5.55 -3.05 16.96
C ALA A 50 4.08 -3.31 17.29
N THR A 51 3.20 -2.82 16.44
CA THR A 51 1.76 -2.88 16.62
C THR A 51 1.14 -3.72 15.51
N ALA A 52 0.25 -4.64 15.87
CA ALA A 52 -0.49 -5.41 14.88
C ALA A 52 -1.45 -4.50 14.12
N VAL A 53 -1.46 -4.62 12.80
CA VAL A 53 -2.39 -3.90 11.93
C VAL A 53 -2.98 -4.89 10.94
N SER A 54 -4.30 -4.90 10.82
CA SER A 54 -5.00 -5.67 9.80
C SER A 54 -5.81 -4.78 8.87
N ILE A 55 -5.99 -5.24 7.62
CA ILE A 55 -6.79 -4.55 6.61
C ILE A 55 -8.04 -5.35 6.28
N GLY A 56 -9.18 -4.67 6.22
CA GLY A 56 -10.46 -5.19 5.77
C GLY A 56 -11.06 -4.37 4.63
N LEU A 57 -12.02 -4.95 3.95
CA LEU A 57 -12.72 -4.34 2.82
C LEU A 57 -14.24 -4.49 3.00
N ALA A 58 -14.98 -3.45 2.62
CA ALA A 58 -16.42 -3.47 2.45
C ALA A 58 -16.81 -2.78 1.13
N GLY A 59 -17.91 -3.20 0.52
CA GLY A 59 -18.39 -2.71 -0.77
C GLY A 59 -17.73 -3.40 -1.96
N GLY A 60 -18.25 -3.13 -3.16
CA GLY A 60 -17.72 -3.69 -4.40
C GLY A 60 -17.92 -5.18 -4.53
N GLU A 61 -19.06 -5.72 -4.07
CA GLU A 61 -19.35 -7.16 -4.01
C GLU A 61 -19.37 -7.83 -5.41
N ASP A 62 -19.57 -7.05 -6.46
CA ASP A 62 -19.50 -7.48 -7.86
C ASP A 62 -18.08 -7.43 -8.45
N LEU A 63 -17.08 -7.02 -7.67
CA LEU A 63 -15.69 -6.92 -8.07
C LEU A 63 -14.85 -8.03 -7.41
N ALA A 64 -13.85 -8.52 -8.12
CA ALA A 64 -12.87 -9.42 -7.50
C ALA A 64 -11.72 -8.60 -6.88
N VAL A 65 -11.69 -8.54 -5.56
CA VAL A 65 -10.68 -7.76 -4.82
C VAL A 65 -9.73 -8.68 -4.08
N ARG A 66 -8.43 -8.38 -4.18
CA ARG A 66 -7.38 -9.07 -3.45
C ARG A 66 -6.58 -8.07 -2.63
N LEU A 67 -6.46 -8.35 -1.33
CA LEU A 67 -5.67 -7.58 -0.39
C LEU A 67 -4.37 -8.34 -0.08
N ARG A 68 -3.22 -7.66 -0.14
CA ARG A 68 -1.91 -8.25 0.14
C ARG A 68 -1.04 -7.28 0.92
N ARG A 69 -0.25 -7.80 1.83
CA ARG A 69 0.76 -7.03 2.54
C ARG A 69 1.96 -6.79 1.63
N VAL A 70 2.43 -5.55 1.59
CA VAL A 70 3.71 -5.22 0.94
C VAL A 70 4.83 -5.53 1.92
N GLY A 71 5.72 -6.44 1.54
CA GLY A 71 6.95 -6.72 2.28
C GLY A 71 8.12 -5.95 1.71
N CYS A 72 9.21 -5.93 2.45
CA CYS A 72 10.44 -5.25 2.06
C CYS A 72 11.60 -6.24 1.90
N VAL A 73 12.50 -5.92 0.98
CA VAL A 73 13.77 -6.62 0.77
C VAL A 73 14.94 -5.71 1.12
N PRO A 74 16.02 -6.22 1.71
CA PRO A 74 17.22 -5.44 1.99
C PRO A 74 17.96 -5.13 0.69
N VAL A 75 18.29 -3.86 0.47
CA VAL A 75 19.08 -3.41 -0.69
C VAL A 75 20.28 -2.63 -0.16
N PRO A 76 21.52 -3.14 -0.36
CA PRO A 76 22.72 -2.59 0.25
C PRO A 76 23.25 -1.34 -0.47
N HIS A 77 22.95 -1.16 -1.73
CA HIS A 77 23.40 0.00 -2.52
C HIS A 77 22.54 0.21 -3.76
N HIS A 78 22.56 1.43 -4.29
CA HIS A 78 21.97 1.72 -5.60
C HIS A 78 22.77 1.07 -6.74
N ASN A 79 22.12 0.91 -7.90
CA ASN A 79 22.80 0.57 -9.12
C ASN A 79 23.76 1.72 -9.51
N THR A 80 25.04 1.40 -9.65
CA THR A 80 26.10 2.36 -9.97
C THR A 80 26.09 2.81 -11.43
N ALA A 81 25.42 2.07 -12.31
CA ALA A 81 25.30 2.39 -13.73
C ALA A 81 24.11 3.30 -14.08
N THR A 82 23.20 3.52 -13.12
CA THR A 82 22.00 4.37 -13.32
C THR A 82 22.32 5.81 -12.93
N PRO A 83 22.01 6.81 -13.78
CA PRO A 83 22.12 8.21 -13.42
C PRO A 83 21.37 8.54 -12.13
N ARG A 84 21.91 9.47 -11.34
CA ARG A 84 21.38 9.76 -10.01
C ARG A 84 19.94 10.29 -10.03
N ASP A 85 19.57 11.03 -11.05
CA ASP A 85 18.25 11.60 -11.27
C ASP A 85 17.20 10.57 -11.72
N GLU A 86 17.67 9.39 -12.15
CA GLU A 86 16.81 8.25 -12.49
C GLU A 86 16.71 7.21 -11.36
N LEU A 87 17.46 7.39 -10.26
CA LEU A 87 17.43 6.46 -9.13
C LEU A 87 16.14 6.61 -8.32
N ASP A 88 15.42 5.50 -8.15
CA ASP A 88 14.34 5.40 -7.15
C ASP A 88 14.92 5.15 -5.76
N GLY A 89 14.25 5.65 -4.74
CA GLY A 89 14.60 5.41 -3.34
C GLY A 89 15.81 6.19 -2.83
N LEU A 90 16.17 7.32 -3.45
CA LEU A 90 17.18 8.23 -2.90
C LEU A 90 16.84 8.62 -1.45
N GLY A 91 17.81 8.48 -0.54
CA GLY A 91 17.63 8.69 0.89
C GLY A 91 17.04 7.49 1.66
N HIS A 92 16.64 6.41 0.95
CA HIS A 92 16.15 5.18 1.54
C HIS A 92 17.07 3.98 1.34
N ILE A 93 17.97 4.05 0.37
CA ILE A 93 18.96 3.01 0.07
C ILE A 93 20.36 3.52 0.45
N PRO A 94 21.18 2.75 1.18
CA PRO A 94 20.94 1.39 1.66
C PRO A 94 19.79 1.28 2.67
N GLY A 95 19.03 0.20 2.57
CA GLY A 95 17.87 0.00 3.46
C GLY A 95 16.88 -1.02 2.93
N TYR A 96 15.67 -0.96 3.40
CA TYR A 96 14.58 -1.86 3.02
C TYR A 96 13.74 -1.25 1.92
N VAL A 97 13.59 -1.98 0.82
CA VAL A 97 12.81 -1.56 -0.37
C VAL A 97 11.53 -2.38 -0.45
N PRO A 98 10.35 -1.74 -0.51
CA PRO A 98 9.08 -2.42 -0.71
C PRO A 98 9.06 -3.07 -2.11
N ASP A 99 8.84 -4.39 -2.14
CA ASP A 99 8.86 -5.16 -3.40
C ASP A 99 7.94 -6.38 -3.37
N VAL A 100 8.02 -7.20 -2.32
CA VAL A 100 7.30 -8.47 -2.23
C VAL A 100 5.83 -8.25 -1.85
N LEU A 101 4.91 -8.99 -2.49
CA LEU A 101 3.50 -9.02 -2.13
C LEU A 101 3.15 -10.37 -1.48
N PHE A 102 2.87 -10.35 -0.19
CA PHE A 102 2.44 -11.52 0.57
C PHE A 102 0.92 -11.61 0.64
N ASP A 103 0.37 -12.82 0.50
CA ASP A 103 -1.07 -13.09 0.69
C ASP A 103 -1.46 -13.07 2.18
N GLU A 104 -1.19 -11.94 2.81
CA GLU A 104 -1.45 -11.66 4.21
C GLU A 104 -2.22 -10.33 4.31
N GLN A 105 -3.17 -10.29 5.23
CA GLN A 105 -3.97 -9.09 5.51
C GLN A 105 -3.59 -8.47 6.86
N GLU A 106 -2.51 -8.95 7.47
CA GLU A 106 -2.00 -8.49 8.75
C GLU A 106 -0.51 -8.17 8.66
N ALA A 107 -0.06 -7.23 9.47
CA ALA A 107 1.34 -6.84 9.59
C ALA A 107 1.67 -6.45 11.03
N GLN A 108 2.93 -6.69 11.43
CA GLN A 108 3.51 -6.05 12.60
C GLN A 108 4.23 -4.78 12.13
N VAL A 109 3.70 -3.63 12.49
CA VAL A 109 4.21 -2.33 12.07
C VAL A 109 5.12 -1.77 13.17
N ALA A 110 6.39 -1.60 12.85
CA ALA A 110 7.34 -1.01 13.78
C ALA A 110 7.02 0.47 14.01
N PRO A 111 7.34 1.03 15.20
CA PRO A 111 7.11 2.44 15.48
C PRO A 111 7.77 3.34 14.42
N HIS A 112 7.02 4.33 13.95
CA HIS A 112 7.44 5.31 12.93
C HIS A 112 7.69 4.74 11.53
N GLU A 113 7.43 3.45 11.29
CA GLU A 113 7.56 2.86 9.96
C GLU A 113 6.22 2.83 9.22
N VAL A 114 6.30 2.93 7.90
CA VAL A 114 5.15 2.81 7.00
C VAL A 114 4.96 1.36 6.61
N GLN A 115 3.75 0.87 6.77
CA GLN A 115 3.28 -0.37 6.18
C GLN A 115 2.27 -0.07 5.07
N ALA A 116 2.51 -0.61 3.89
CA ALA A 116 1.56 -0.56 2.78
C ALA A 116 0.86 -1.91 2.61
N PHE A 117 -0.43 -1.85 2.27
CA PHE A 117 -1.21 -2.97 1.78
C PHE A 117 -1.59 -2.70 0.32
N TRP A 118 -1.35 -3.67 -0.52
CA TRP A 118 -1.63 -3.61 -1.94
C TRP A 118 -3.03 -4.14 -2.23
N VAL A 119 -3.85 -3.31 -2.82
CA VAL A 119 -5.22 -3.63 -3.20
C VAL A 119 -5.29 -3.81 -4.70
N THR A 120 -5.66 -4.99 -5.15
CA THR A 120 -5.90 -5.29 -6.57
C THR A 120 -7.38 -5.50 -6.79
N VAL A 121 -7.95 -4.76 -7.73
CA VAL A 121 -9.36 -4.84 -8.12
C VAL A 121 -9.44 -5.30 -9.55
N ARG A 122 -10.12 -6.41 -9.81
CA ARG A 122 -10.43 -6.89 -11.15
C ARG A 122 -11.91 -6.67 -11.45
N VAL A 123 -12.17 -5.97 -12.54
CA VAL A 123 -13.52 -5.73 -13.04
C VAL A 123 -13.94 -6.92 -13.91
N PRO A 124 -15.02 -7.63 -13.59
CA PRO A 124 -15.51 -8.71 -14.46
C PRO A 124 -15.86 -8.21 -15.86
N GLU A 125 -15.75 -9.10 -16.85
CA GLU A 125 -16.11 -8.76 -18.25
C GLU A 125 -17.58 -8.41 -18.41
N GLN A 126 -18.44 -8.95 -17.56
CA GLN A 126 -19.89 -8.74 -17.57
C GLN A 126 -20.34 -7.67 -16.57
N ALA A 127 -19.40 -6.94 -15.94
CA ALA A 127 -19.76 -5.90 -14.99
C ALA A 127 -20.61 -4.80 -15.64
N GLU A 128 -21.69 -4.42 -14.98
CA GLU A 128 -22.48 -3.28 -15.44
C GLU A 128 -21.69 -1.96 -15.26
N PRO A 129 -21.75 -1.02 -16.22
CA PRO A 129 -21.13 0.29 -16.06
C PRO A 129 -21.70 1.03 -14.86
N GLY A 130 -20.87 1.76 -14.14
CA GLY A 130 -21.31 2.55 -13.01
C GLY A 130 -20.23 2.75 -11.96
N ARG A 131 -20.57 3.54 -10.95
CA ARG A 131 -19.72 3.83 -9.81
C ARG A 131 -19.81 2.71 -8.76
N ARG A 132 -18.68 2.29 -8.23
CA ARG A 132 -18.56 1.45 -7.03
C ARG A 132 -17.80 2.21 -5.97
N GLU A 133 -18.16 1.96 -4.73
CA GLU A 133 -17.43 2.46 -3.59
C GLU A 133 -16.86 1.27 -2.82
N LEU A 134 -15.57 1.35 -2.52
CA LEU A 134 -14.87 0.40 -1.66
C LEU A 134 -14.43 1.17 -0.42
N ALA A 135 -14.75 0.63 0.74
CA ALA A 135 -14.30 1.15 2.02
C ALA A 135 -13.24 0.21 2.59
N LEU A 136 -12.03 0.74 2.80
CA LEU A 136 -10.95 0.01 3.47
C LEU A 136 -10.94 0.39 4.95
N THR A 137 -10.83 -0.62 5.80
CA THR A 137 -10.70 -0.46 7.25
C THR A 137 -9.35 -0.97 7.67
N LEU A 138 -8.60 -0.17 8.42
CA LEU A 138 -7.38 -0.57 9.10
C LEU A 138 -7.69 -0.69 10.59
N GLN A 139 -7.52 -1.88 11.13
CA GLN A 139 -7.63 -2.14 12.56
C GLN A 139 -6.23 -2.17 13.17
N VAL A 140 -6.06 -1.46 14.28
CA VAL A 140 -4.77 -1.28 14.96
C VAL A 140 -4.94 -1.66 16.42
N GLY A 141 -4.16 -2.66 16.88
CA GLY A 141 -4.21 -3.07 18.27
C GLY A 141 -3.81 -4.47 18.52
#